data_64e6374d45cda5df8f3bc7ce2b2ada33
#
_entry.id   64e6374d45cda5df8f3bc7ce2b2ada33
#
_cell.length_a   1.000
_cell.length_b   1.000
_cell.length_c   1.000
_cell.angle_alpha   90.00
_cell.angle_beta   90.00
_cell.angle_gamma   90.00
#
_symmetry.space_group_name_H-M   'P 1'
#
loop_
_entity.id
_entity.type
_entity.pdbx_description
1 polymer ?
#
loop_
_entity_poly.entity_id
_entity_poly.type
_entity_poly.pdbx_seq_one_letter_code
_entity_poly.pdbx_strand_id
1 'polypeptide(L)'
;MGKYNFDKIIDRRGTGSMMTDCLTKVFGRNDLSPLWIADMDFEVCPAISQAIEKRAEHHIYGYSQAPDSYWESIIGWIKRRHNWDVTREEITYVNGVVRGYAYALNFFTKPGDTIVIQQPVYHPFRNVAVGNHRRVVSNDLIKNGDSYSMDLPGLEHIFATENPKLMVVCNPHNPIGICWDKESLIEVARLAKKYNVIIVSDEIHCDLGIFGHKHTPFASVSEDAAAVSISFGAPSKTFNIPGVSSSWCVIKNPELRKDFFHWLQVNEFSVPTWFATAATEAAYNNGEEWLDELIPYIENNIIAVEEYCKQHLPLIHPVRPQASFLVWLDCSKLGLTHDELIDLFVNKAHLALNDGEMFGKGGEGCMRLNMANPRQVLIDALEQLKKAIENIQ
;
A
#
# COMPACT_ATOMS: atom_id res chain seq x y z
N MET A 1 -18.47 -23.73 -1.33
CA MET A 1 -18.35 -22.46 -0.60
C MET A 1 -17.02 -22.50 0.13
N GLY A 2 -16.25 -21.42 0.09
CA GLY A 2 -15.01 -21.32 0.86
C GLY A 2 -15.28 -21.37 2.38
N LYS A 3 -14.23 -21.46 3.15
CA LYS A 3 -14.30 -21.48 4.62
C LYS A 3 -14.68 -20.10 5.18
N TYR A 4 -14.33 -19.02 4.44
CA TYR A 4 -14.54 -17.63 4.85
C TYR A 4 -15.65 -16.97 4.05
N ASN A 5 -16.45 -16.11 4.70
CA ASN A 5 -17.58 -15.42 4.05
C ASN A 5 -17.21 -13.95 3.76
N PHE A 6 -16.73 -13.69 2.56
CA PHE A 6 -16.40 -12.34 2.09
C PHE A 6 -17.62 -11.58 1.54
N ASP A 7 -18.82 -12.19 1.44
CA ASP A 7 -20.06 -11.51 1.05
C ASP A 7 -20.81 -10.89 2.22
N LYS A 8 -20.33 -11.11 3.47
CA LYS A 8 -20.96 -10.56 4.67
C LYS A 8 -20.76 -9.04 4.72
N ILE A 9 -21.88 -8.30 4.70
CA ILE A 9 -21.89 -6.86 4.88
C ILE A 9 -21.77 -6.53 6.37
N ILE A 10 -20.77 -5.69 6.74
CA ILE A 10 -20.47 -5.31 8.11
C ILE A 10 -20.62 -3.80 8.26
N ASP A 11 -21.48 -3.35 9.17
CA ASP A 11 -21.63 -1.94 9.48
C ASP A 11 -20.46 -1.46 10.34
N ARG A 12 -19.66 -0.53 9.83
CA ARG A 12 -18.50 0.06 10.52
C ARG A 12 -18.77 1.42 11.11
N ARG A 13 -19.98 1.96 10.97
CA ARG A 13 -20.33 3.29 11.50
C ARG A 13 -20.30 3.29 13.04
N GLY A 14 -19.76 4.37 13.61
CA GLY A 14 -19.62 4.52 15.05
C GLY A 14 -18.51 3.68 15.68
N THR A 15 -17.66 3.04 14.89
CA THR A 15 -16.51 2.25 15.38
C THR A 15 -15.20 3.03 15.40
N GLY A 16 -15.20 4.30 14.99
CA GLY A 16 -14.00 5.09 14.75
C GLY A 16 -13.32 4.78 13.43
N SER A 17 -13.99 4.05 12.53
CA SER A 17 -13.47 3.73 11.20
C SER A 17 -13.33 4.98 10.33
N MET A 18 -12.13 5.24 9.81
CA MET A 18 -11.92 6.33 8.86
C MET A 18 -12.78 6.16 7.60
N MET A 19 -13.04 4.91 7.17
CA MET A 19 -13.83 4.59 5.99
C MET A 19 -15.23 5.22 6.05
N THR A 20 -15.89 5.12 7.20
CA THR A 20 -17.29 5.53 7.40
C THR A 20 -17.41 6.82 8.22
N ASP A 21 -16.67 6.96 9.32
CA ASP A 21 -16.90 8.01 10.30
C ASP A 21 -16.20 9.34 9.94
N CYS A 22 -15.31 9.33 8.91
CA CYS A 22 -14.65 10.53 8.42
C CYS A 22 -15.27 11.11 7.12
N LEU A 23 -16.36 10.54 6.61
CA LEU A 23 -16.98 10.98 5.35
C LEU A 23 -17.34 12.47 5.36
N THR A 24 -18.03 12.95 6.37
CA THR A 24 -18.40 14.38 6.47
C THR A 24 -17.17 15.28 6.50
N LYS A 25 -16.10 14.88 7.20
CA LYS A 25 -14.88 15.68 7.29
C LYS A 25 -14.13 15.77 5.97
N VAL A 26 -14.14 14.70 5.18
CA VAL A 26 -13.34 14.59 3.95
C VAL A 26 -14.14 15.02 2.71
N PHE A 27 -15.41 14.61 2.62
CA PHE A 27 -16.26 14.81 1.44
C PHE A 27 -17.41 15.82 1.66
N GLY A 28 -17.56 16.37 2.88
CA GLY A 28 -18.63 17.32 3.22
C GLY A 28 -19.99 16.69 3.46
N ARG A 29 -20.15 15.36 3.33
CA ARG A 29 -21.41 14.64 3.48
C ARG A 29 -21.18 13.23 4.03
N ASN A 30 -22.22 12.60 4.60
CA ASN A 30 -22.13 11.29 5.28
C ASN A 30 -22.99 10.19 4.65
N ASP A 31 -23.66 10.48 3.54
CA ASP A 31 -24.56 9.58 2.81
C ASP A 31 -23.89 8.93 1.58
N LEU A 32 -22.57 8.81 1.62
CA LEU A 32 -21.76 8.23 0.55
C LEU A 32 -21.51 6.75 0.77
N SER A 33 -21.45 5.96 -0.31
CA SER A 33 -20.91 4.61 -0.32
C SER A 33 -19.37 4.70 -0.25
N PRO A 34 -18.73 4.26 0.85
CA PRO A 34 -17.31 4.49 1.07
C PRO A 34 -16.45 3.38 0.44
N LEU A 35 -15.68 3.74 -0.59
CA LEU A 35 -14.79 2.84 -1.34
C LEU A 35 -13.38 3.46 -1.53
N TRP A 36 -12.93 4.27 -0.58
CA TRP A 36 -11.75 5.14 -0.71
C TRP A 36 -10.53 4.72 0.10
N ILE A 37 -10.70 4.30 1.36
CA ILE A 37 -9.57 3.88 2.21
C ILE A 37 -9.04 2.52 1.77
N ALA A 38 -7.73 2.32 1.85
CA ALA A 38 -7.09 1.06 1.54
C ALA A 38 -7.07 0.11 2.76
N ASP A 39 -8.22 -0.17 3.34
CA ASP A 39 -8.50 -1.30 4.22
C ASP A 39 -9.65 -2.13 3.62
N MET A 40 -10.05 -3.24 4.23
CA MET A 40 -11.03 -4.15 3.65
C MET A 40 -12.30 -4.18 4.49
N ASP A 41 -13.45 -4.40 3.84
CA ASP A 41 -14.74 -4.61 4.51
C ASP A 41 -15.02 -6.10 4.77
N PHE A 42 -13.96 -6.83 5.13
CA PHE A 42 -14.02 -8.26 5.48
C PHE A 42 -13.57 -8.48 6.92
N GLU A 43 -14.16 -9.49 7.57
CA GLU A 43 -13.64 -9.99 8.84
C GLU A 43 -12.19 -10.50 8.63
N VAL A 44 -11.31 -10.20 9.58
CA VAL A 44 -9.94 -10.70 9.56
C VAL A 44 -9.91 -12.23 9.72
N CYS A 45 -8.79 -12.86 9.42
CA CYS A 45 -8.58 -14.27 9.76
C CYS A 45 -8.92 -14.51 11.23
N PRO A 46 -9.79 -15.48 11.57
CA PRO A 46 -10.26 -15.72 12.94
C PRO A 46 -9.13 -15.94 13.97
N ALA A 47 -8.00 -16.50 13.55
CA ALA A 47 -6.85 -16.69 14.40
C ALA A 47 -6.30 -15.36 14.96
N ILE A 48 -6.45 -14.26 14.21
CA ILE A 48 -5.99 -12.93 14.63
C ILE A 48 -6.86 -12.40 15.78
N SER A 49 -8.20 -12.39 15.60
CA SER A 49 -9.12 -11.95 16.65
C SER A 49 -8.97 -12.80 17.91
N GLN A 50 -8.90 -14.12 17.77
CA GLN A 50 -8.71 -15.05 18.90
C GLN A 50 -7.39 -14.80 19.65
N ALA A 51 -6.30 -14.48 18.95
CA ALA A 51 -5.02 -14.17 19.61
C ALA A 51 -5.09 -12.86 20.39
N ILE A 52 -5.77 -11.84 19.84
CA ILE A 52 -5.99 -10.55 20.51
C ILE A 52 -6.87 -10.73 21.75
N GLU A 53 -8.01 -11.43 21.62
CA GLU A 53 -8.93 -11.73 22.71
C GLU A 53 -8.24 -12.49 23.84
N LYS A 54 -7.55 -13.59 23.51
CA LYS A 54 -6.79 -14.38 24.47
C LYS A 54 -5.73 -13.56 25.21
N ARG A 55 -5.04 -12.64 24.50
CA ARG A 55 -4.06 -11.77 25.16
C ARG A 55 -4.74 -10.73 26.04
N ALA A 56 -5.92 -10.23 25.65
CA ALA A 56 -6.71 -9.28 26.43
C ALA A 56 -7.29 -9.89 27.73
N GLU A 57 -7.55 -11.19 27.78
CA GLU A 57 -7.97 -11.90 28.99
C GLU A 57 -6.94 -11.82 30.14
N HIS A 58 -5.68 -11.60 29.83
CA HIS A 58 -4.65 -11.32 30.82
C HIS A 58 -4.65 -9.84 31.19
N HIS A 59 -5.41 -9.45 32.19
CA HIS A 59 -5.76 -8.09 32.57
C HIS A 59 -4.58 -7.25 33.12
N ILE A 60 -3.34 -7.59 32.81
CA ILE A 60 -2.14 -6.77 33.11
C ILE A 60 -1.53 -6.32 31.78
N TYR A 61 -1.62 -5.01 31.51
CA TYR A 61 -1.20 -4.37 30.26
C TYR A 61 0.09 -3.56 30.48
N GLY A 62 1.09 -4.22 31.09
CA GLY A 62 2.39 -3.62 31.36
C GLY A 62 3.31 -3.58 30.13
N TYR A 63 4.54 -3.15 30.35
CA TYR A 63 5.57 -3.18 29.31
C TYR A 63 5.77 -4.60 28.78
N SER A 64 5.98 -4.75 27.49
CA SER A 64 6.18 -6.02 26.83
C SER A 64 7.38 -5.96 25.88
N GLN A 65 7.98 -7.12 25.67
CA GLN A 65 9.02 -7.32 24.67
C GLN A 65 8.50 -8.31 23.64
N ALA A 66 8.86 -8.10 22.37
CA ALA A 66 8.56 -9.06 21.32
C ALA A 66 9.29 -10.38 21.59
N PRO A 67 8.57 -11.51 21.66
CA PRO A 67 9.19 -12.83 21.80
C PRO A 67 9.93 -13.23 20.51
N ASP A 68 10.82 -14.23 20.61
CA ASP A 68 11.52 -14.74 19.42
C ASP A 68 10.55 -15.30 18.38
N SER A 69 9.46 -15.94 18.81
CA SER A 69 8.39 -16.45 17.94
C SER A 69 7.74 -15.38 17.04
N TYR A 70 7.66 -14.14 17.53
CA TYR A 70 7.19 -13.00 16.70
C TYR A 70 8.12 -12.78 15.49
N TRP A 71 9.43 -12.74 15.72
CA TRP A 71 10.41 -12.56 14.65
C TRP A 71 10.48 -13.76 13.71
N GLU A 72 10.43 -14.96 14.27
CA GLU A 72 10.38 -16.21 13.51
C GLU A 72 9.16 -16.27 12.60
N SER A 73 7.99 -15.80 13.06
CA SER A 73 6.77 -15.75 12.26
C SER A 73 6.92 -14.83 11.04
N ILE A 74 7.52 -13.65 11.21
CA ILE A 74 7.77 -12.69 10.12
C ILE A 74 8.80 -13.24 9.14
N ILE A 75 9.95 -13.68 9.64
CA ILE A 75 11.05 -14.23 8.82
C ILE A 75 10.59 -15.47 8.06
N GLY A 76 9.87 -16.37 8.74
CA GLY A 76 9.29 -17.56 8.13
C GLY A 76 8.27 -17.25 7.03
N TRP A 77 7.42 -16.23 7.23
CA TRP A 77 6.48 -15.75 6.22
C TRP A 77 7.20 -15.18 5.00
N ILE A 78 8.16 -14.27 5.18
CA ILE A 78 8.97 -13.68 4.11
C ILE A 78 9.66 -14.80 3.28
N LYS A 79 10.21 -15.80 3.96
CA LYS A 79 10.84 -16.93 3.28
C LYS A 79 9.84 -17.77 2.48
N ARG A 80 8.68 -18.11 3.06
CA ARG A 80 7.69 -18.97 2.39
C ARG A 80 7.03 -18.27 1.19
N ARG A 81 6.64 -16.99 1.36
CA ARG A 81 5.85 -16.29 0.32
C ARG A 81 6.72 -15.64 -0.75
N HIS A 82 7.92 -15.17 -0.38
CA HIS A 82 8.76 -14.37 -1.28
C HIS A 82 10.12 -15.01 -1.58
N ASN A 83 10.40 -16.19 -1.02
CA ASN A 83 11.70 -16.89 -1.16
C ASN A 83 12.91 -15.98 -0.84
N TRP A 84 12.74 -15.07 0.11
CA TRP A 84 13.77 -14.13 0.54
C TRP A 84 14.33 -14.54 1.91
N ASP A 85 15.64 -14.71 1.99
CA ASP A 85 16.34 -15.05 3.22
C ASP A 85 16.64 -13.77 4.01
N VAL A 86 16.10 -13.71 5.22
CA VAL A 86 16.30 -12.63 6.19
C VAL A 86 16.74 -13.24 7.51
N THR A 87 17.77 -12.66 8.14
CA THR A 87 18.22 -13.07 9.48
C THR A 87 17.63 -12.17 10.56
N ARG A 88 17.71 -12.60 11.83
CA ARG A 88 17.17 -11.83 12.95
C ARG A 88 17.83 -10.45 13.11
N GLU A 89 19.11 -10.34 12.81
CA GLU A 89 19.85 -9.08 12.89
C GLU A 89 19.46 -8.08 11.80
N GLU A 90 18.92 -8.56 10.68
CA GLU A 90 18.57 -7.74 9.53
C GLU A 90 17.19 -7.10 9.62
N ILE A 91 16.40 -7.49 10.64
CA ILE A 91 15.01 -7.06 10.78
C ILE A 91 14.75 -6.34 12.10
N THR A 92 13.95 -5.27 12.05
CA THR A 92 13.44 -4.56 13.23
C THR A 92 11.98 -4.19 13.04
N TYR A 93 11.30 -3.87 14.15
CA TYR A 93 9.94 -3.35 14.14
C TYR A 93 9.92 -1.86 13.82
N VAL A 94 8.88 -1.44 13.11
CA VAL A 94 8.43 -0.04 13.02
C VAL A 94 6.90 -0.01 13.13
N ASN A 95 6.34 1.07 13.65
CA ASN A 95 4.91 1.18 13.93
C ASN A 95 4.05 1.63 12.74
N GLY A 96 4.44 1.26 11.52
CA GLY A 96 3.78 1.58 10.25
C GLY A 96 4.79 1.92 9.16
N VAL A 97 4.52 1.50 7.92
CA VAL A 97 5.45 1.69 6.79
C VAL A 97 5.71 3.17 6.49
N VAL A 98 4.67 4.01 6.48
CA VAL A 98 4.82 5.47 6.27
C VAL A 98 5.64 6.12 7.40
N ARG A 99 5.45 5.65 8.66
CA ARG A 99 6.26 6.11 9.79
C ARG A 99 7.71 5.63 9.66
N GLY A 100 7.92 4.37 9.25
CA GLY A 100 9.25 3.84 8.94
C GLY A 100 9.97 4.65 7.87
N TYR A 101 9.25 5.01 6.80
CA TYR A 101 9.78 5.94 5.81
C TYR A 101 10.14 7.31 6.41
N ALA A 102 9.27 7.89 7.26
CA ALA A 102 9.58 9.15 7.93
C ALA A 102 10.82 9.06 8.84
N TYR A 103 11.01 7.92 9.51
CA TYR A 103 12.21 7.67 10.31
C TYR A 103 13.47 7.59 9.44
N ALA A 104 13.43 6.81 8.36
CA ALA A 104 14.54 6.71 7.41
C ALA A 104 14.85 8.08 6.78
N LEU A 105 13.84 8.83 6.36
CA LEU A 105 13.98 10.18 5.83
C LEU A 105 14.74 11.09 6.81
N ASN A 106 14.32 11.12 8.08
CA ASN A 106 14.91 12.01 9.08
C ASN A 106 16.30 11.56 9.53
N PHE A 107 16.60 10.28 9.48
CA PHE A 107 17.91 9.75 9.84
C PHE A 107 18.95 9.95 8.73
N PHE A 108 18.58 9.61 7.48
CA PHE A 108 19.54 9.59 6.36
C PHE A 108 19.62 10.90 5.58
N THR A 109 18.72 11.84 5.83
CA THR A 109 18.68 13.12 5.10
C THR A 109 18.52 14.31 6.04
N LYS A 110 18.73 15.52 5.49
CA LYS A 110 18.57 16.79 6.20
C LYS A 110 17.55 17.69 5.51
N PRO A 111 16.97 18.70 6.18
CA PRO A 111 16.20 19.73 5.51
C PRO A 111 16.91 20.31 4.30
N GLY A 112 16.21 20.43 3.17
CA GLY A 112 16.77 20.87 1.88
C GLY A 112 17.30 19.75 0.98
N ASP A 113 17.56 18.54 1.50
CA ASP A 113 17.96 17.42 0.66
C ASP A 113 16.85 17.00 -0.32
N THR A 114 17.26 16.48 -1.47
CA THR A 114 16.36 16.01 -2.53
C THR A 114 15.96 14.56 -2.32
N ILE A 115 14.66 14.31 -2.49
CA ILE A 115 14.03 12.98 -2.46
C ILE A 115 13.38 12.73 -3.81
N VAL A 116 13.51 11.50 -4.34
CA VAL A 116 12.87 11.10 -5.60
C VAL A 116 11.66 10.21 -5.31
N ILE A 117 10.56 10.47 -6.00
CA ILE A 117 9.36 9.62 -6.05
C ILE A 117 8.98 9.37 -7.50
N GLN A 118 8.05 8.41 -7.77
CA GLN A 118 7.62 8.04 -9.13
C GLN A 118 6.11 8.21 -9.28
N GLN A 119 5.66 9.39 -9.72
CA GLN A 119 4.24 9.70 -9.88
C GLN A 119 3.61 9.05 -11.14
N PRO A 120 2.29 8.70 -11.09
CA PRO A 120 1.38 8.82 -9.93
C PRO A 120 1.74 7.81 -8.84
N VAL A 121 1.80 8.26 -7.58
CA VAL A 121 2.21 7.41 -6.46
C VAL A 121 1.50 7.79 -5.17
N TYR A 122 1.48 6.91 -4.20
CA TYR A 122 0.88 7.12 -2.88
C TYR A 122 1.35 8.44 -2.25
N HIS A 123 0.42 9.38 -2.14
CA HIS A 123 0.68 10.78 -1.79
C HIS A 123 1.42 11.01 -0.46
N PRO A 124 1.33 10.12 0.57
CA PRO A 124 2.11 10.32 1.78
C PRO A 124 3.62 10.34 1.58
N PHE A 125 4.15 9.73 0.52
CA PHE A 125 5.60 9.83 0.25
C PHE A 125 6.03 11.27 -0.01
N ARG A 126 5.25 12.01 -0.80
CA ARG A 126 5.45 13.43 -1.02
C ARG A 126 5.19 14.25 0.25
N ASN A 127 4.06 13.98 0.91
CA ASN A 127 3.61 14.76 2.06
C ASN A 127 4.59 14.66 3.24
N VAL A 128 5.12 13.48 3.53
CA VAL A 128 6.14 13.26 4.57
C VAL A 128 7.43 14.00 4.22
N ALA A 129 7.91 13.90 2.97
CA ALA A 129 9.14 14.58 2.55
C ALA A 129 9.00 16.10 2.65
N VAL A 130 7.93 16.68 2.08
CA VAL A 130 7.68 18.13 2.12
C VAL A 130 7.41 18.62 3.54
N GLY A 131 6.61 17.88 4.32
CA GLY A 131 6.32 18.22 5.72
C GLY A 131 7.57 18.21 6.63
N ASN A 132 8.60 17.47 6.23
CA ASN A 132 9.91 17.46 6.88
C ASN A 132 10.95 18.34 6.16
N HIS A 133 10.52 19.27 5.33
CA HIS A 133 11.37 20.24 4.62
C HIS A 133 12.37 19.64 3.62
N ARG A 134 12.06 18.49 3.01
CA ARG A 134 12.84 17.93 1.90
C ARG A 134 12.25 18.40 0.57
N ARG A 135 13.12 18.59 -0.41
CA ARG A 135 12.73 18.88 -1.79
C ARG A 135 12.36 17.57 -2.49
N VAL A 136 11.22 17.55 -3.15
CA VAL A 136 10.75 16.37 -3.89
C VAL A 136 10.92 16.61 -5.38
N VAL A 137 11.55 15.65 -6.06
CA VAL A 137 11.67 15.56 -7.52
C VAL A 137 10.94 14.30 -7.96
N SER A 138 10.15 14.39 -9.02
CA SER A 138 9.42 13.25 -9.56
C SER A 138 10.13 12.69 -10.80
N ASN A 139 10.36 11.38 -10.79
CA ASN A 139 10.63 10.59 -11.98
C ASN A 139 9.31 9.95 -12.41
N ASP A 140 8.54 10.70 -13.22
CA ASP A 140 7.18 10.29 -13.57
C ASP A 140 7.17 8.99 -14.36
N LEU A 141 6.20 8.12 -14.06
CA LEU A 141 6.01 6.87 -14.77
C LEU A 141 5.53 7.12 -16.20
N ILE A 142 5.96 6.27 -17.11
CA ILE A 142 5.53 6.29 -18.51
C ILE A 142 4.29 5.40 -18.64
N LYS A 143 3.14 6.01 -19.02
CA LYS A 143 1.90 5.27 -19.30
C LYS A 143 1.97 4.63 -20.68
N ASN A 144 1.79 3.31 -20.74
CA ASN A 144 1.81 2.50 -21.96
C ASN A 144 0.47 1.74 -22.09
N GLY A 145 -0.57 2.41 -22.61
CA GLY A 145 -1.94 1.86 -22.60
C GLY A 145 -2.44 1.66 -21.18
N ASP A 146 -2.72 0.42 -20.80
CA ASP A 146 -3.18 0.02 -19.46
C ASP A 146 -2.02 -0.30 -18.49
N SER A 147 -0.79 -0.22 -18.96
CA SER A 147 0.39 -0.49 -18.15
C SER A 147 1.24 0.77 -17.96
N TYR A 148 2.20 0.67 -17.04
CA TYR A 148 3.16 1.72 -16.76
C TYR A 148 4.55 1.12 -16.66
N SER A 149 5.57 1.92 -17.00
CA SER A 149 6.97 1.56 -16.83
C SER A 149 7.75 2.69 -16.16
N MET A 150 8.89 2.36 -15.57
CA MET A 150 9.81 3.35 -15.03
C MET A 150 10.54 4.06 -16.18
N ASP A 151 10.68 5.38 -16.08
CA ASP A 151 11.60 6.14 -16.94
C ASP A 151 13.03 6.03 -16.39
N LEU A 152 13.72 4.94 -16.71
CA LEU A 152 15.07 4.67 -16.23
C LEU A 152 16.11 5.67 -16.76
N PRO A 153 16.08 6.09 -18.05
CA PRO A 153 16.95 7.15 -18.55
C PRO A 153 16.71 8.50 -17.83
N GLY A 154 15.44 8.87 -17.61
CA GLY A 154 15.09 10.07 -16.85
C GLY A 154 15.51 9.97 -15.39
N LEU A 155 15.43 8.78 -14.79
CA LEU A 155 15.90 8.52 -13.43
C LEU A 155 17.41 8.75 -13.32
N GLU A 156 18.20 8.23 -14.26
CA GLU A 156 19.64 8.43 -14.26
C GLU A 156 20.00 9.92 -14.41
N HIS A 157 19.29 10.64 -15.28
CA HIS A 157 19.46 12.08 -15.42
C HIS A 157 19.17 12.84 -14.11
N ILE A 158 18.07 12.52 -13.44
CA ILE A 158 17.72 13.10 -12.13
C ILE A 158 18.81 12.81 -11.09
N PHE A 159 19.30 11.57 -11.01
CA PHE A 159 20.37 11.24 -10.06
C PHE A 159 21.65 12.00 -10.32
N ALA A 160 22.02 12.20 -11.58
CA ALA A 160 23.21 12.91 -11.99
C ALA A 160 23.13 14.43 -11.74
N THR A 161 21.95 15.04 -11.90
CA THR A 161 21.80 16.51 -11.87
C THR A 161 21.27 17.04 -10.54
N GLU A 162 20.39 16.28 -9.87
CA GLU A 162 19.68 16.71 -8.65
C GLU A 162 20.35 16.21 -7.36
N ASN A 163 21.30 15.28 -7.46
CA ASN A 163 22.05 14.68 -6.35
C ASN A 163 21.13 14.26 -5.18
N PRO A 164 20.07 13.47 -5.42
CA PRO A 164 19.15 13.08 -4.37
C PRO A 164 19.83 12.19 -3.33
N LYS A 165 19.35 12.22 -2.10
CA LYS A 165 19.85 11.39 -1.00
C LYS A 165 19.06 10.10 -0.84
N LEU A 166 17.77 10.15 -1.21
CA LEU A 166 16.87 9.05 -1.03
C LEU A 166 15.84 9.00 -2.17
N MET A 167 15.49 7.80 -2.60
CA MET A 167 14.38 7.54 -3.51
C MET A 167 13.40 6.58 -2.84
N VAL A 168 12.10 6.80 -3.02
CA VAL A 168 11.07 5.84 -2.61
C VAL A 168 10.63 5.02 -3.80
N VAL A 169 10.72 3.70 -3.68
CA VAL A 169 10.20 2.72 -4.63
C VAL A 169 8.98 2.05 -3.99
N CYS A 170 7.80 2.24 -4.59
CA CYS A 170 6.57 1.56 -4.18
C CYS A 170 6.45 0.25 -4.97
N ASN A 171 6.51 -0.89 -4.29
CA ASN A 171 6.56 -2.20 -4.93
C ASN A 171 5.83 -3.28 -4.11
N PRO A 172 4.64 -3.74 -4.52
CA PRO A 172 3.85 -3.31 -5.68
C PRO A 172 3.38 -1.86 -5.63
N HIS A 173 3.22 -1.25 -6.80
CA HIS A 173 2.99 0.19 -6.92
C HIS A 173 1.53 0.60 -6.71
N ASN A 174 1.29 1.51 -5.79
CA ASN A 174 -0.02 2.12 -5.53
C ASN A 174 0.00 3.58 -6.06
N PRO A 175 -0.93 4.00 -6.94
CA PRO A 175 -2.30 3.45 -7.13
C PRO A 175 -2.49 2.44 -8.28
N ILE A 176 -1.51 2.24 -9.13
CA ILE A 176 -1.68 1.54 -10.42
C ILE A 176 -1.56 0.00 -10.32
N GLY A 177 -1.21 -0.55 -9.14
CA GLY A 177 -1.20 -1.98 -8.89
C GLY A 177 -0.14 -2.79 -9.64
N ILE A 178 1.01 -2.22 -10.00
CA ILE A 178 2.05 -2.92 -10.77
C ILE A 178 3.03 -3.62 -9.83
N CYS A 179 3.35 -4.88 -10.15
CA CYS A 179 4.54 -5.57 -9.67
C CYS A 179 5.69 -5.27 -10.64
N TRP A 180 6.71 -4.55 -10.16
CA TRP A 180 7.86 -4.22 -11.02
C TRP A 180 8.63 -5.47 -11.44
N ASP A 181 9.03 -5.51 -12.69
CA ASP A 181 9.90 -6.57 -13.19
C ASP A 181 11.30 -6.49 -12.56
N LYS A 182 11.96 -7.64 -12.52
CA LYS A 182 13.26 -7.79 -11.86
C LYS A 182 14.35 -6.94 -12.54
N GLU A 183 14.29 -6.81 -13.84
CA GLU A 183 15.23 -6.06 -14.66
C GLU A 183 15.20 -4.57 -14.34
N SER A 184 14.00 -4.00 -14.23
CA SER A 184 13.79 -2.59 -13.81
C SER A 184 14.32 -2.35 -12.39
N LEU A 185 14.05 -3.27 -11.45
CA LEU A 185 14.54 -3.15 -10.07
C LEU A 185 16.07 -3.24 -9.99
N ILE A 186 16.70 -4.12 -10.77
CA ILE A 186 18.17 -4.24 -10.86
C ILE A 186 18.77 -2.93 -11.38
N GLU A 187 18.18 -2.34 -12.41
CA GLU A 187 18.69 -1.09 -12.97
C GLU A 187 18.53 0.09 -12.00
N VAL A 188 17.39 0.19 -11.31
CA VAL A 188 17.22 1.18 -10.22
C VAL A 188 18.31 1.00 -9.15
N ALA A 189 18.60 -0.24 -8.74
CA ALA A 189 19.62 -0.53 -7.75
C ALA A 189 21.04 -0.14 -8.23
N ARG A 190 21.37 -0.47 -9.49
CA ARG A 190 22.64 -0.10 -10.12
C ARG A 190 22.83 1.42 -10.15
N LEU A 191 21.79 2.16 -10.56
CA LEU A 191 21.81 3.61 -10.56
C LEU A 191 21.95 4.18 -9.15
N ALA A 192 21.18 3.66 -8.19
CA ALA A 192 21.25 4.07 -6.80
C ALA A 192 22.66 3.87 -6.22
N LYS A 193 23.29 2.73 -6.50
CA LYS A 193 24.67 2.46 -6.10
C LYS A 193 25.65 3.43 -6.75
N LYS A 194 25.53 3.66 -8.06
CA LYS A 194 26.39 4.57 -8.83
C LYS A 194 26.37 5.99 -8.29
N TYR A 195 25.20 6.48 -7.90
CA TYR A 195 25.00 7.87 -7.45
C TYR A 195 24.88 8.03 -5.93
N ASN A 196 25.14 6.96 -5.17
CA ASN A 196 25.04 6.93 -3.71
C ASN A 196 23.69 7.39 -3.18
N VAL A 197 22.61 6.87 -3.75
CA VAL A 197 21.22 7.12 -3.37
C VAL A 197 20.72 5.96 -2.52
N ILE A 198 20.05 6.23 -1.39
CA ILE A 198 19.41 5.22 -0.58
C ILE A 198 18.00 4.93 -1.17
N ILE A 199 17.67 3.66 -1.34
CA ILE A 199 16.33 3.24 -1.75
C ILE A 199 15.50 2.86 -0.52
N VAL A 200 14.38 3.54 -0.33
CA VAL A 200 13.31 3.07 0.55
C VAL A 200 12.31 2.29 -0.29
N SER A 201 12.26 0.98 -0.11
CA SER A 201 11.29 0.10 -0.77
C SER A 201 10.07 -0.08 0.13
N ASP A 202 8.93 0.47 -0.29
CA ASP A 202 7.63 0.20 0.34
C ASP A 202 7.01 -1.04 -0.27
N GLU A 203 7.04 -2.14 0.48
CA GLU A 203 6.56 -3.46 0.06
C GLU A 203 5.27 -3.88 0.81
N ILE A 204 4.47 -2.90 1.26
CA ILE A 204 3.27 -3.16 2.08
C ILE A 204 2.20 -3.99 1.35
N HIS A 205 2.21 -4.02 0.02
CA HIS A 205 1.30 -4.81 -0.82
C HIS A 205 1.92 -6.12 -1.35
N CYS A 206 3.09 -6.52 -0.87
CA CYS A 206 3.88 -7.65 -1.40
C CYS A 206 3.14 -8.99 -1.44
N ASP A 207 2.24 -9.26 -0.50
CA ASP A 207 1.49 -10.52 -0.42
C ASP A 207 0.25 -10.56 -1.31
N LEU A 208 -0.10 -9.44 -1.94
CA LEU A 208 -1.35 -9.24 -2.67
C LEU A 208 -1.15 -9.28 -4.20
N GLY A 209 -0.22 -10.11 -4.67
CA GLY A 209 -0.11 -10.44 -6.10
C GLY A 209 -1.36 -11.18 -6.58
N ILE A 210 -1.95 -10.73 -7.69
CA ILE A 210 -3.20 -11.23 -8.27
C ILE A 210 -3.00 -11.58 -9.75
N PHE A 211 -3.92 -12.35 -10.32
CA PHE A 211 -3.87 -12.81 -11.71
C PHE A 211 -2.54 -13.50 -12.07
N GLY A 212 -1.96 -14.24 -11.12
CA GLY A 212 -0.70 -14.96 -11.30
C GLY A 212 0.57 -14.11 -11.19
N HIS A 213 0.46 -12.82 -11.01
CA HIS A 213 1.61 -11.94 -10.76
C HIS A 213 2.16 -12.13 -9.34
N LYS A 214 3.48 -11.97 -9.21
CA LYS A 214 4.18 -12.13 -7.93
C LYS A 214 5.08 -10.94 -7.66
N HIS A 215 5.12 -10.54 -6.40
CA HIS A 215 6.07 -9.57 -5.91
C HIS A 215 7.50 -10.13 -5.89
N THR A 216 8.47 -9.28 -6.21
CA THR A 216 9.89 -9.56 -6.00
C THR A 216 10.44 -8.54 -4.99
N PRO A 217 10.95 -8.98 -3.81
CA PRO A 217 11.53 -8.06 -2.84
C PRO A 217 12.71 -7.29 -3.43
N PHE A 218 12.71 -5.98 -3.28
CA PHE A 218 13.75 -5.12 -3.90
C PHE A 218 15.15 -5.55 -3.51
N ALA A 219 15.41 -5.75 -2.22
CA ALA A 219 16.74 -6.13 -1.72
C ALA A 219 17.22 -7.52 -2.19
N SER A 220 16.35 -8.33 -2.81
CA SER A 220 16.69 -9.68 -3.27
C SER A 220 17.14 -9.75 -4.72
N VAL A 221 16.98 -8.66 -5.50
CA VAL A 221 17.21 -8.73 -6.96
C VAL A 221 18.69 -8.70 -7.34
N SER A 222 19.55 -8.09 -6.52
CA SER A 222 21.01 -8.03 -6.74
C SER A 222 21.77 -7.65 -5.46
N GLU A 223 23.10 -7.79 -5.47
CA GLU A 223 23.97 -7.33 -4.40
C GLU A 223 23.92 -5.80 -4.23
N ASP A 224 23.83 -5.06 -5.33
CA ASP A 224 23.65 -3.61 -5.27
C ASP A 224 22.33 -3.23 -4.61
N ALA A 225 21.24 -3.93 -4.91
CA ALA A 225 19.94 -3.72 -4.28
C ALA A 225 20.00 -3.97 -2.77
N ALA A 226 20.64 -5.06 -2.35
CA ALA A 226 20.87 -5.35 -0.94
C ALA A 226 21.75 -4.28 -0.25
N ALA A 227 22.70 -3.71 -0.98
CA ALA A 227 23.64 -2.73 -0.43
C ALA A 227 23.02 -1.34 -0.22
N VAL A 228 22.01 -0.94 -1.01
CA VAL A 228 21.49 0.44 -1.01
C VAL A 228 20.07 0.57 -0.43
N SER A 229 19.40 -0.54 -0.04
CA SER A 229 17.98 -0.50 0.26
C SER A 229 17.63 -0.68 1.73
N ILE A 230 16.48 -0.09 2.06
CA ILE A 230 15.73 -0.24 3.30
C ILE A 230 14.33 -0.70 2.88
N SER A 231 13.98 -1.96 3.13
CA SER A 231 12.69 -2.52 2.77
C SER A 231 11.72 -2.47 3.96
N PHE A 232 10.52 -1.98 3.72
CA PHE A 232 9.42 -1.95 4.69
C PHE A 232 8.26 -2.80 4.23
N GLY A 233 7.71 -3.61 5.11
CA GLY A 233 6.48 -4.35 4.86
C GLY A 233 5.67 -4.54 6.13
N ALA A 234 4.48 -5.13 5.99
CA ALA A 234 3.55 -5.25 7.10
C ALA A 234 2.46 -6.29 6.83
N PRO A 235 1.91 -6.93 7.87
CA PRO A 235 0.70 -7.76 7.73
C PRO A 235 -0.57 -6.93 7.50
N SER A 236 -0.49 -5.61 7.60
CA SER A 236 -1.65 -4.72 7.70
C SER A 236 -2.55 -4.71 6.46
N LYS A 237 -1.99 -4.76 5.25
CA LYS A 237 -2.76 -4.84 4.00
C LYS A 237 -3.13 -6.28 3.67
N THR A 238 -2.23 -7.21 3.91
CA THR A 238 -2.42 -8.64 3.68
C THR A 238 -3.59 -9.21 4.48
N PHE A 239 -3.71 -8.83 5.75
CA PHE A 239 -4.67 -9.41 6.70
C PHE A 239 -5.69 -8.41 7.26
N ASN A 240 -5.84 -7.24 6.63
CA ASN A 240 -6.81 -6.21 7.04
C ASN A 240 -6.66 -5.74 8.50
N ILE A 241 -5.42 -5.53 8.96
CA ILE A 241 -5.13 -5.08 10.33
C ILE A 241 -4.33 -3.77 10.42
N PRO A 242 -4.63 -2.73 9.60
CA PRO A 242 -3.84 -1.48 9.64
C PRO A 242 -3.92 -0.76 10.99
N GLY A 243 -5.04 -0.90 11.72
CA GLY A 243 -5.23 -0.32 13.05
C GLY A 243 -4.33 -0.90 14.14
N VAL A 244 -3.74 -2.09 13.91
CA VAL A 244 -2.79 -2.73 14.83
C VAL A 244 -1.42 -2.03 14.82
N SER A 245 -1.10 -1.31 13.74
CA SER A 245 0.16 -0.55 13.58
C SER A 245 1.41 -1.42 13.72
N SER A 246 1.43 -2.59 13.10
CA SER A 246 2.59 -3.49 13.06
C SER A 246 3.21 -3.50 11.67
N SER A 247 4.51 -3.25 11.60
CA SER A 247 5.31 -3.29 10.36
C SER A 247 6.75 -3.69 10.69
N TRP A 248 7.44 -4.19 9.70
CA TRP A 248 8.84 -4.55 9.80
C TRP A 248 9.70 -3.73 8.83
N CYS A 249 10.97 -3.59 9.19
CA CYS A 249 12.03 -2.97 8.41
C CYS A 249 13.16 -3.97 8.24
N VAL A 250 13.55 -4.26 7.01
CA VAL A 250 14.70 -5.13 6.69
C VAL A 250 15.78 -4.33 5.99
N ILE A 251 17.02 -4.45 6.48
CA ILE A 251 18.22 -3.84 5.87
C ILE A 251 19.33 -4.89 5.82
N LYS A 252 19.72 -5.28 4.61
CA LYS A 252 20.80 -6.26 4.40
C LYS A 252 22.17 -5.68 4.67
N ASN A 253 22.43 -4.43 4.26
CA ASN A 253 23.70 -3.76 4.42
C ASN A 253 23.98 -3.42 5.90
N PRO A 254 25.03 -3.99 6.55
CA PRO A 254 25.32 -3.73 7.96
C PRO A 254 25.70 -2.28 8.25
N GLU A 255 26.30 -1.55 7.29
CA GLU A 255 26.68 -0.14 7.48
C GLU A 255 25.45 0.79 7.55
N LEU A 256 24.43 0.54 6.73
CA LEU A 256 23.16 1.27 6.82
C LEU A 256 22.36 0.85 8.05
N ARG A 257 22.37 -0.45 8.37
CA ARG A 257 21.54 -1.06 9.41
C ARG A 257 21.95 -0.63 10.82
N LYS A 258 23.25 -0.74 11.15
CA LYS A 258 23.75 -0.62 12.52
C LYS A 258 23.31 0.70 13.18
N ASP A 259 23.58 1.81 12.54
CA ASP A 259 23.34 3.13 13.13
C ASP A 259 21.85 3.48 13.09
N PHE A 260 21.14 3.09 12.04
CA PHE A 260 19.70 3.34 11.93
C PHE A 260 18.90 2.51 12.95
N PHE A 261 19.19 1.22 13.12
CA PHE A 261 18.51 0.39 14.12
C PHE A 261 18.81 0.85 15.54
N HIS A 262 20.06 1.26 15.82
CA HIS A 262 20.41 1.86 17.10
C HIS A 262 19.62 3.16 17.34
N TRP A 263 19.53 4.02 16.32
CA TRP A 263 18.74 5.26 16.42
C TRP A 263 17.25 4.99 16.67
N LEU A 264 16.66 4.00 16.00
CA LEU A 264 15.28 3.58 16.27
C LEU A 264 15.11 3.10 17.72
N GLN A 265 16.08 2.33 18.24
CA GLN A 265 16.04 1.78 19.58
C GLN A 265 16.14 2.88 20.66
N VAL A 266 17.10 3.80 20.55
CA VAL A 266 17.27 4.85 21.57
C VAL A 266 16.15 5.88 21.57
N ASN A 267 15.37 5.97 20.50
CA ASN A 267 14.18 6.81 20.39
C ASN A 267 12.87 6.03 20.69
N GLU A 268 12.94 4.79 21.16
CA GLU A 268 11.79 3.93 21.48
C GLU A 268 10.83 3.68 20.28
N PHE A 269 11.34 3.76 19.04
CA PHE A 269 10.53 3.58 17.83
C PHE A 269 10.44 2.11 17.37
N SER A 270 11.23 1.22 17.97
CA SER A 270 11.34 -0.19 17.57
C SER A 270 10.72 -1.17 18.57
N VAL A 271 9.85 -0.68 19.46
CA VAL A 271 9.18 -1.51 20.48
C VAL A 271 7.73 -1.76 20.06
N PRO A 272 7.36 -2.99 19.66
CA PRO A 272 5.98 -3.31 19.33
C PRO A 272 5.10 -3.40 20.59
N THR A 273 3.84 -2.99 20.45
CA THR A 273 2.84 -3.25 21.48
C THR A 273 2.52 -4.76 21.54
N TRP A 274 1.99 -5.23 22.67
CA TRP A 274 1.56 -6.63 22.78
C TRP A 274 0.39 -6.97 21.84
N PHE A 275 -0.44 -6.01 21.43
CA PHE A 275 -1.44 -6.18 20.37
C PHE A 275 -0.76 -6.42 19.01
N ALA A 276 0.28 -5.64 18.70
CA ALA A 276 1.03 -5.79 17.47
C ALA A 276 1.70 -7.17 17.39
N THR A 277 2.30 -7.64 18.50
CA THR A 277 2.95 -8.96 18.52
C THR A 277 1.94 -10.08 18.37
N ALA A 278 0.87 -10.09 19.16
CA ALA A 278 -0.15 -11.15 19.11
C ALA A 278 -0.83 -11.26 17.74
N ALA A 279 -1.24 -10.11 17.17
CA ALA A 279 -1.91 -10.07 15.87
C ALA A 279 -1.00 -10.49 14.72
N THR A 280 0.25 -10.00 14.70
CA THR A 280 1.21 -10.30 13.62
C THR A 280 1.62 -11.77 13.64
N GLU A 281 1.92 -12.32 14.82
CA GLU A 281 2.29 -13.72 14.97
C GLU A 281 1.16 -14.64 14.53
N ALA A 282 -0.09 -14.35 14.95
CA ALA A 282 -1.26 -15.10 14.53
C ALA A 282 -1.51 -14.99 13.02
N ALA A 283 -1.35 -13.80 12.43
CA ALA A 283 -1.52 -13.55 11.01
C ALA A 283 -0.55 -14.39 10.17
N TYR A 284 0.74 -14.30 10.45
CA TYR A 284 1.76 -14.96 9.65
C TYR A 284 1.85 -16.48 9.88
N ASN A 285 1.45 -16.98 11.05
CA ASN A 285 1.43 -18.41 11.32
C ASN A 285 0.14 -19.12 10.88
N ASN A 286 -1.00 -18.40 10.81
CA ASN A 286 -2.30 -19.05 10.61
C ASN A 286 -3.17 -18.41 9.52
N GLY A 287 -2.71 -17.31 8.91
CA GLY A 287 -3.52 -16.53 7.96
C GLY A 287 -3.41 -16.98 6.51
N GLU A 288 -2.53 -17.92 6.18
CA GLU A 288 -2.23 -18.29 4.80
C GLU A 288 -3.46 -18.79 4.03
N GLU A 289 -4.24 -19.70 4.62
CA GLU A 289 -5.47 -20.21 4.03
C GLU A 289 -6.52 -19.10 3.79
N TRP A 290 -6.63 -18.15 4.73
CA TRP A 290 -7.54 -17.01 4.58
C TRP A 290 -7.12 -16.11 3.40
N LEU A 291 -5.82 -15.85 3.26
CA LEU A 291 -5.28 -15.07 2.15
C LEU A 291 -5.47 -15.78 0.81
N ASP A 292 -5.25 -17.10 0.77
CA ASP A 292 -5.40 -17.90 -0.44
C ASP A 292 -6.88 -18.01 -0.91
N GLU A 293 -7.87 -17.82 -0.02
CA GLU A 293 -9.27 -17.65 -0.39
C GLU A 293 -9.64 -16.19 -0.74
N LEU A 294 -8.98 -15.20 -0.09
CA LEU A 294 -9.23 -13.78 -0.35
C LEU A 294 -8.79 -13.35 -1.74
N ILE A 295 -7.59 -13.78 -2.18
CA ILE A 295 -7.02 -13.38 -3.47
C ILE A 295 -7.98 -13.71 -4.64
N PRO A 296 -8.49 -14.93 -4.82
CA PRO A 296 -9.46 -15.23 -5.87
C PRO A 296 -10.78 -14.45 -5.73
N TYR A 297 -11.21 -14.13 -4.51
CA TYR A 297 -12.41 -13.31 -4.30
C TYR A 297 -12.21 -11.88 -4.83
N ILE A 298 -11.04 -11.27 -4.55
CA ILE A 298 -10.67 -9.95 -5.08
C ILE A 298 -10.55 -9.98 -6.60
N GLU A 299 -9.89 -10.99 -7.17
CA GLU A 299 -9.78 -11.17 -8.63
C GLU A 299 -11.15 -11.23 -9.29
N ASN A 300 -12.06 -12.02 -8.72
CA ASN A 300 -13.42 -12.13 -9.22
C ASN A 300 -14.23 -10.82 -9.06
N ASN A 301 -13.96 -10.01 -8.04
CA ASN A 301 -14.53 -8.67 -7.89
C ASN A 301 -14.05 -7.74 -9.00
N ILE A 302 -12.75 -7.77 -9.30
CA ILE A 302 -12.14 -6.96 -10.37
C ILE A 302 -12.76 -7.34 -11.72
N ILE A 303 -12.85 -8.64 -12.04
CA ILE A 303 -13.49 -9.14 -13.27
C ILE A 303 -14.93 -8.64 -13.37
N ALA A 304 -15.71 -8.74 -12.29
CA ALA A 304 -17.10 -8.31 -12.29
C ALA A 304 -17.25 -6.80 -12.54
N VAL A 305 -16.36 -5.97 -11.97
CA VAL A 305 -16.33 -4.52 -12.21
C VAL A 305 -15.93 -4.20 -13.64
N GLU A 306 -14.93 -4.87 -14.19
CA GLU A 306 -14.52 -4.71 -15.60
C GLU A 306 -15.65 -5.04 -16.58
N GLU A 307 -16.33 -6.19 -16.36
CA GLU A 307 -17.45 -6.62 -17.18
C GLU A 307 -18.62 -5.64 -17.08
N TYR A 308 -18.94 -5.19 -15.86
CA TYR A 308 -19.99 -4.19 -15.65
C TYR A 308 -19.66 -2.87 -16.36
N CYS A 309 -18.45 -2.34 -16.20
CA CYS A 309 -18.03 -1.10 -16.87
C CYS A 309 -18.10 -1.26 -18.39
N LYS A 310 -17.60 -2.37 -18.93
CA LYS A 310 -17.66 -2.64 -20.38
C LYS A 310 -19.09 -2.64 -20.92
N GLN A 311 -20.08 -3.16 -20.17
CA GLN A 311 -21.45 -3.28 -20.61
C GLN A 311 -22.28 -2.02 -20.37
N HIS A 312 -22.05 -1.31 -19.28
CA HIS A 312 -22.95 -0.26 -18.77
C HIS A 312 -22.28 1.11 -18.61
N LEU A 313 -20.93 1.18 -18.53
CA LEU A 313 -20.15 2.40 -18.31
C LEU A 313 -18.98 2.49 -19.29
N PRO A 314 -19.21 2.46 -20.63
CA PRO A 314 -18.12 2.29 -21.62
C PRO A 314 -17.10 3.45 -21.64
N LEU A 315 -17.40 4.57 -20.99
CA LEU A 315 -16.50 5.73 -20.87
C LEU A 315 -15.61 5.66 -19.61
N ILE A 316 -15.81 4.67 -18.74
CA ILE A 316 -14.99 4.42 -17.56
C ILE A 316 -14.22 3.13 -17.77
N HIS A 317 -12.89 3.22 -17.67
CA HIS A 317 -12.03 2.07 -17.92
C HIS A 317 -11.28 1.66 -16.64
N PRO A 318 -11.67 0.55 -16.00
CA PRO A 318 -10.89 -0.04 -14.91
C PRO A 318 -9.57 -0.60 -15.45
N VAL A 319 -8.44 -0.10 -14.95
CA VAL A 319 -7.12 -0.62 -15.27
C VAL A 319 -6.86 -1.85 -14.40
N ARG A 320 -6.67 -3.02 -15.04
CA ARG A 320 -6.45 -4.27 -14.32
C ARG A 320 -5.13 -4.25 -13.56
N PRO A 321 -5.13 -4.35 -12.23
CA PRO A 321 -3.90 -4.39 -11.45
C PRO A 321 -3.23 -5.76 -11.49
N GLN A 322 -1.94 -5.80 -11.22
CA GLN A 322 -1.14 -7.02 -11.02
C GLN A 322 -1.02 -7.38 -9.53
N ALA A 323 -1.31 -6.44 -8.66
CA ALA A 323 -1.29 -6.63 -7.21
C ALA A 323 -2.22 -5.63 -6.50
N SER A 324 -2.47 -5.86 -5.22
CA SER A 324 -3.36 -5.07 -4.38
C SER A 324 -4.85 -5.33 -4.65
N PHE A 325 -5.69 -4.67 -3.86
CA PHE A 325 -7.15 -4.64 -4.02
C PHE A 325 -7.63 -3.25 -4.44
N LEU A 326 -6.75 -2.44 -5.02
CA LEU A 326 -7.02 -1.08 -5.46
C LEU A 326 -7.00 -1.04 -6.98
N VAL A 327 -8.08 -0.54 -7.58
CA VAL A 327 -8.22 -0.43 -9.03
C VAL A 327 -8.20 1.04 -9.43
N TRP A 328 -7.39 1.34 -10.44
CA TRP A 328 -7.32 2.64 -11.08
C TRP A 328 -8.41 2.74 -12.15
N LEU A 329 -9.35 3.67 -11.98
CA LEU A 329 -10.41 3.94 -12.93
C LEU A 329 -10.00 5.10 -13.82
N ASP A 330 -9.72 4.86 -15.10
CA ASP A 330 -9.52 5.90 -16.10
C ASP A 330 -10.89 6.43 -16.56
N CYS A 331 -11.23 7.63 -16.13
CA CYS A 331 -12.47 8.33 -16.44
C CYS A 331 -12.27 9.43 -17.49
N SER A 332 -11.09 9.53 -18.11
CA SER A 332 -10.72 10.61 -19.05
C SER A 332 -11.67 10.73 -20.26
N LYS A 333 -12.25 9.59 -20.69
CA LYS A 333 -13.23 9.57 -21.80
C LYS A 333 -14.57 10.21 -21.47
N LEU A 334 -14.86 10.53 -20.21
CA LEU A 334 -16.05 11.31 -19.84
C LEU A 334 -15.93 12.77 -20.31
N GLY A 335 -14.71 13.27 -20.57
CA GLY A 335 -14.47 14.63 -21.01
C GLY A 335 -14.81 15.71 -19.98
N LEU A 336 -14.89 15.32 -18.70
CA LEU A 336 -15.21 16.20 -17.58
C LEU A 336 -13.96 16.93 -17.08
N THR A 337 -14.14 18.16 -16.61
CA THR A 337 -13.13 18.83 -15.80
C THR A 337 -12.95 18.12 -14.46
N HIS A 338 -11.89 18.46 -13.73
CA HIS A 338 -11.65 17.88 -12.40
C HIS A 338 -12.84 18.08 -11.44
N ASP A 339 -13.33 19.31 -11.32
CA ASP A 339 -14.45 19.64 -10.42
C ASP A 339 -15.75 18.91 -10.83
N GLU A 340 -16.02 18.77 -12.14
CA GLU A 340 -17.16 18.00 -12.65
C GLU A 340 -17.02 16.50 -12.37
N LEU A 341 -15.80 15.95 -12.44
CA LEU A 341 -15.54 14.55 -12.10
C LEU A 341 -15.80 14.30 -10.60
N ILE A 342 -15.30 15.16 -9.72
CA ILE A 342 -15.54 15.05 -8.29
C ILE A 342 -17.04 15.22 -7.98
N ASP A 343 -17.73 16.19 -8.60
CA ASP A 343 -19.18 16.40 -8.46
C ASP A 343 -19.97 15.17 -8.90
N LEU A 344 -19.56 14.53 -10.02
CA LEU A 344 -20.18 13.29 -10.49
C LEU A 344 -20.10 12.18 -9.43
N PHE A 345 -18.90 11.91 -8.91
CA PHE A 345 -18.72 10.82 -7.95
C PHE A 345 -19.36 11.14 -6.59
N VAL A 346 -19.10 12.31 -6.02
CA VAL A 346 -19.51 12.67 -4.67
C VAL A 346 -20.98 13.08 -4.61
N ASN A 347 -21.41 14.03 -5.46
CA ASN A 347 -22.73 14.64 -5.31
C ASN A 347 -23.83 13.95 -6.12
N LYS A 348 -23.51 13.37 -7.28
CA LYS A 348 -24.51 12.73 -8.14
C LYS A 348 -24.58 11.22 -7.95
N ALA A 349 -23.41 10.55 -7.88
CA ALA A 349 -23.36 9.10 -7.66
C ALA A 349 -23.33 8.69 -6.19
N HIS A 350 -23.11 9.62 -5.25
CA HIS A 350 -23.00 9.35 -3.81
C HIS A 350 -21.91 8.32 -3.48
N LEU A 351 -20.73 8.45 -4.12
CA LEU A 351 -19.60 7.57 -3.95
C LEU A 351 -18.39 8.33 -3.37
N ALA A 352 -17.77 7.76 -2.34
CA ALA A 352 -16.50 8.25 -1.82
C ALA A 352 -15.36 7.37 -2.37
N LEU A 353 -14.63 7.88 -3.36
CA LEU A 353 -13.42 7.29 -3.92
C LEU A 353 -12.24 8.22 -3.68
N ASN A 354 -11.01 7.72 -3.84
CA ASN A 354 -9.86 8.61 -3.87
C ASN A 354 -9.75 9.28 -5.25
N ASP A 355 -9.61 10.59 -5.21
CA ASP A 355 -9.30 11.42 -6.37
C ASP A 355 -7.91 11.09 -6.93
N GLY A 356 -7.81 10.96 -8.25
CA GLY A 356 -6.57 10.62 -8.92
C GLY A 356 -5.49 11.70 -8.80
N GLU A 357 -5.86 12.97 -8.80
CA GLU A 357 -4.91 14.08 -8.72
C GLU A 357 -4.14 14.11 -7.38
N MET A 358 -4.70 13.53 -6.31
CA MET A 358 -3.96 13.41 -5.05
C MET A 358 -2.69 12.55 -5.14
N PHE A 359 -2.60 11.68 -6.15
CA PHE A 359 -1.41 10.82 -6.39
C PHE A 359 -0.34 11.52 -7.24
N GLY A 360 -0.61 12.74 -7.69
CA GLY A 360 0.30 13.55 -8.50
C GLY A 360 0.10 13.40 -10.00
N LYS A 361 1.09 13.83 -10.78
CA LYS A 361 1.04 13.84 -12.24
C LYS A 361 0.73 12.46 -12.82
N GLY A 362 -0.16 12.40 -13.77
CA GLY A 362 -0.71 11.17 -14.34
C GLY A 362 -1.93 10.63 -13.60
N GLY A 363 -2.42 11.38 -12.60
CA GLY A 363 -3.67 11.09 -11.88
C GLY A 363 -4.89 11.84 -12.41
N GLU A 364 -4.68 12.79 -13.32
CA GLU A 364 -5.73 13.62 -13.90
C GLU A 364 -6.78 12.75 -14.62
N GLY A 365 -8.06 13.02 -14.35
CA GLY A 365 -9.17 12.27 -14.92
C GLY A 365 -9.31 10.83 -14.42
N CYS A 366 -8.63 10.47 -13.35
CA CYS A 366 -8.69 9.14 -12.77
C CYS A 366 -9.29 9.14 -11.35
N MET A 367 -9.84 7.98 -10.94
CA MET A 367 -10.29 7.73 -9.57
C MET A 367 -9.71 6.39 -9.10
N ARG A 368 -9.49 6.21 -7.78
CA ARG A 368 -9.04 4.92 -7.23
C ARG A 368 -10.16 4.26 -6.44
N LEU A 369 -10.56 3.07 -6.88
CA LEU A 369 -11.61 2.25 -6.30
C LEU A 369 -11.02 1.12 -5.44
N ASN A 370 -11.54 0.94 -4.22
CA ASN A 370 -11.21 -0.20 -3.37
C ASN A 370 -12.12 -1.40 -3.71
N MET A 371 -11.50 -2.53 -4.10
CA MET A 371 -12.17 -3.77 -4.49
C MET A 371 -12.36 -4.76 -3.34
N ALA A 372 -11.75 -4.51 -2.17
CA ALA A 372 -11.85 -5.39 -1.00
C ALA A 372 -13.15 -5.12 -0.23
N ASN A 373 -14.26 -5.31 -0.91
CA ASN A 373 -15.64 -5.16 -0.43
C ASN A 373 -16.49 -6.36 -0.82
N PRO A 374 -17.58 -6.66 -0.10
CA PRO A 374 -18.58 -7.60 -0.57
C PRO A 374 -19.04 -7.23 -1.98
N ARG A 375 -19.16 -8.23 -2.87
CA ARG A 375 -19.48 -8.00 -4.29
C ARG A 375 -20.71 -7.12 -4.49
N GLN A 376 -21.76 -7.34 -3.70
CA GLN A 376 -23.01 -6.58 -3.83
C GLN A 376 -22.77 -5.07 -3.61
N VAL A 377 -21.90 -4.70 -2.68
CA VAL A 377 -21.55 -3.28 -2.41
C VAL A 377 -20.89 -2.62 -3.64
N LEU A 378 -20.03 -3.36 -4.34
CA LEU A 378 -19.38 -2.87 -5.58
C LEU A 378 -20.40 -2.71 -6.71
N ILE A 379 -21.29 -3.68 -6.89
CA ILE A 379 -22.32 -3.61 -7.94
C ILE A 379 -23.30 -2.47 -7.65
N ASP A 380 -23.75 -2.30 -6.40
CA ASP A 380 -24.63 -1.19 -6.01
C ASP A 380 -23.98 0.16 -6.28
N ALA A 381 -22.68 0.30 -6.00
CA ALA A 381 -21.92 1.52 -6.29
C ALA A 381 -21.83 1.81 -7.80
N LEU A 382 -21.63 0.77 -8.62
CA LEU A 382 -21.60 0.94 -10.08
C LEU A 382 -22.98 1.29 -10.65
N GLU A 383 -24.07 0.75 -10.10
CA GLU A 383 -25.45 1.14 -10.45
C GLU A 383 -25.73 2.61 -10.10
N GLN A 384 -25.26 3.10 -8.94
CA GLN A 384 -25.35 4.51 -8.56
C GLN A 384 -24.60 5.39 -9.59
N LEU A 385 -23.38 5.00 -9.95
CA LEU A 385 -22.56 5.73 -10.93
C LEU A 385 -23.21 5.76 -12.31
N LYS A 386 -23.77 4.64 -12.76
CA LYS A 386 -24.49 4.55 -14.03
C LYS A 386 -25.66 5.53 -14.08
N LYS A 387 -26.52 5.51 -13.05
CA LYS A 387 -27.66 6.44 -12.98
C LYS A 387 -27.22 7.91 -12.97
N ALA A 388 -26.12 8.21 -12.29
CA ALA A 388 -25.56 9.57 -12.27
C ALA A 388 -25.09 10.02 -13.65
N ILE A 389 -24.45 9.14 -14.41
CA ILE A 389 -23.96 9.45 -15.78
C ILE A 389 -25.14 9.60 -16.76
N GLU A 390 -26.14 8.72 -16.71
CA GLU A 390 -27.36 8.81 -17.55
C GLU A 390 -28.12 10.14 -17.34
N ASN A 391 -28.03 10.72 -16.15
CA ASN A 391 -28.67 12.01 -15.82
C ASN A 391 -27.88 13.25 -16.27
N ILE A 392 -26.63 13.09 -16.75
CA ILE A 392 -25.78 14.18 -17.23
C ILE A 392 -25.83 14.30 -18.76
N GLN A 393 -26.08 13.19 -19.46
CA GLN A 393 -26.23 13.12 -20.92
C GLN A 393 -27.64 13.56 -21.36
#